data_5fa0f79446df2f4ecd31d3153a69a28c
#
_entry.id   5fa0f79446df2f4ecd31d3153a69a28c
#
_cell.length_a   1.000
_cell.length_b   1.000
_cell.length_c   1.000
_cell.angle_alpha   90.00
_cell.angle_beta   90.00
_cell.angle_gamma   90.00
#
_symmetry.space_group_name_H-M   'P 1'
#
loop_
_entity.id
_entity.type
_entity.pdbx_description
1 polymer ?
#
loop_
_entity_poly.entity_id
_entity_poly.type
_entity_poly.pdbx_seq_one_letter_code
_entity_poly.pdbx_strand_id
1 'polypeptide(L)'
;MDNCIFCKIISGEIPSSKVYEDDKVLAFLDISQATKGHTLVIPKEHVRNILEMSAETAETVFSRVPKIARAVQKATKAIGMSVLNNNEEVAGQTVFHAHIHLVPRYGSDDGIHMSFDEHEPDFAALANLADSIATVSYTHLRAH
;
A
#
# COMPACT_ATOMS: atom_id res chain seq x y z
N MET A 1 -18.52 7.25 -0.79
CA MET A 1 -17.81 7.70 0.45
C MET A 1 -18.56 7.32 1.70
N ASP A 2 -19.89 7.39 1.69
CA ASP A 2 -20.69 7.05 2.86
C ASP A 2 -20.52 5.59 3.30
N ASN A 3 -20.19 4.71 2.36
CA ASN A 3 -19.99 3.29 2.64
C ASN A 3 -18.52 2.92 2.86
N CYS A 4 -17.62 3.90 2.84
CA CYS A 4 -16.19 3.60 3.00
C CYS A 4 -15.84 3.47 4.48
N ILE A 5 -15.45 2.25 4.87
CA ILE A 5 -15.08 1.97 6.26
C ILE A 5 -13.86 2.81 6.69
N PHE A 6 -12.91 3.06 5.77
CA PHE A 6 -11.73 3.87 6.11
C PHE A 6 -12.07 5.34 6.26
N CYS A 7 -13.00 5.87 5.45
CA CYS A 7 -13.51 7.23 5.65
C CYS A 7 -14.18 7.37 7.02
N LYS A 8 -14.88 6.34 7.46
CA LYS A 8 -15.51 6.32 8.79
C LYS A 8 -14.49 6.26 9.93
N ILE A 9 -13.38 5.56 9.70
CA ILE A 9 -12.26 5.54 10.66
C ILE A 9 -11.61 6.93 10.73
N ILE A 10 -11.41 7.58 9.58
CA ILE A 10 -10.83 8.92 9.51
C ILE A 10 -11.70 9.93 10.27
N SER A 11 -13.02 9.84 10.12
CA SER A 11 -13.95 10.75 10.79
C SER A 11 -14.14 10.46 12.28
N GLY A 12 -13.65 9.31 12.76
CA GLY A 12 -13.83 8.89 14.15
C GLY A 12 -15.13 8.16 14.40
N GLU A 13 -15.96 7.96 13.39
CA GLU A 13 -17.22 7.23 13.52
C GLU A 13 -16.98 5.76 13.88
N ILE A 14 -15.89 5.16 13.34
CA ILE A 14 -15.45 3.82 13.70
C ILE A 14 -14.11 3.96 14.41
N PRO A 15 -13.93 3.33 15.58
CA PRO A 15 -12.66 3.41 16.32
C PRO A 15 -11.56 2.62 15.61
N SER A 16 -10.32 3.02 15.85
CA SER A 16 -9.14 2.33 15.34
C SER A 16 -7.98 2.49 16.32
N SER A 17 -7.00 1.61 16.21
CA SER A 17 -5.76 1.70 16.98
C SER A 17 -4.74 2.47 16.16
N LYS A 18 -4.67 3.77 16.39
CA LYS A 18 -3.82 4.67 15.59
C LYS A 18 -2.36 4.52 15.94
N VAL A 19 -1.53 4.52 14.91
CA VAL A 19 -0.08 4.46 14.99
C VAL A 19 0.52 5.83 14.68
N TYR A 20 -0.08 6.55 13.74
CA TYR A 20 0.39 7.84 13.28
C TYR A 20 -0.78 8.61 12.68
N GLU A 21 -0.79 9.91 12.87
CA GLU A 21 -1.80 10.76 12.24
C GLU A 21 -1.25 12.17 12.03
N ASP A 22 -1.50 12.73 10.86
CA ASP A 22 -1.34 14.15 10.60
C ASP A 22 -2.60 14.65 9.85
N ASP A 23 -2.56 15.85 9.32
CA ASP A 23 -3.73 16.44 8.65
C ASP A 23 -4.10 15.73 7.33
N LYS A 24 -3.21 14.94 6.76
CA LYS A 24 -3.41 14.32 5.44
C LYS A 24 -3.32 12.80 5.43
N VAL A 25 -2.71 12.19 6.44
CA VAL A 25 -2.43 10.75 6.48
C VAL A 25 -2.81 10.18 7.84
N LEU A 26 -3.36 8.98 7.82
CA LEU A 26 -3.65 8.21 9.01
C LEU A 26 -3.01 6.82 8.86
N ALA A 27 -2.38 6.33 9.93
CA ALA A 27 -1.91 4.95 9.98
C ALA A 27 -2.49 4.29 11.24
N PHE A 28 -2.98 3.07 11.07
CA PHE A 28 -3.62 2.33 12.14
C PHE A 28 -3.37 0.83 11.97
N LEU A 29 -3.50 0.09 13.07
CA LEU A 29 -3.30 -1.35 13.02
C LEU A 29 -4.45 -2.03 12.28
N ASP A 30 -4.12 -2.96 11.40
CA ASP A 30 -5.09 -3.83 10.76
C ASP A 30 -5.67 -4.77 11.84
N ILE A 31 -6.99 -4.86 11.93
CA ILE A 31 -7.63 -5.74 12.90
C ILE A 31 -7.40 -7.21 12.56
N SER A 32 -7.08 -7.52 11.30
CA SER A 32 -6.75 -8.87 10.83
C SER A 32 -5.23 -8.97 10.64
N GLN A 33 -4.52 -8.96 11.74
CA GLN A 33 -3.04 -8.94 11.75
C GLN A 33 -2.46 -10.13 10.97
N ALA A 34 -1.83 -9.86 9.83
CA ALA A 34 -1.08 -10.90 9.11
C ALA A 34 0.14 -11.32 9.92
N THR A 35 0.83 -10.34 10.50
CA THR A 35 1.84 -10.54 11.53
C THR A 35 1.64 -9.47 12.60
N LYS A 36 2.25 -9.65 13.76
CA LYS A 36 2.14 -8.68 14.86
C LYS A 36 2.67 -7.31 14.40
N GLY A 37 1.83 -6.30 14.48
CA GLY A 37 2.17 -4.95 14.07
C GLY A 37 1.78 -4.60 12.65
N HIS A 38 1.04 -5.48 11.95
CA HIS A 38 0.51 -5.20 10.62
C HIS A 38 -0.26 -3.87 10.65
N THR A 39 0.25 -2.91 9.91
CA THR A 39 -0.24 -1.52 9.91
C THR A 39 -0.72 -1.14 8.53
N LEU A 40 -1.76 -0.32 8.47
CA LEU A 40 -2.27 0.26 7.22
C LEU A 40 -1.96 1.76 7.23
N VAL A 41 -1.45 2.27 6.12
CA VAL A 41 -1.22 3.70 5.91
C VAL A 41 -2.16 4.17 4.82
N ILE A 42 -2.99 5.16 5.13
CA ILE A 42 -4.01 5.65 4.21
C ILE A 42 -3.95 7.17 4.07
N PRO A 43 -4.29 7.69 2.87
CA PRO A 43 -4.57 9.12 2.75
C PRO A 43 -5.91 9.43 3.38
N LYS A 44 -6.05 10.62 3.97
CA LYS A 44 -7.36 11.07 4.47
C LYS A 44 -8.31 11.43 3.33
N GLU A 45 -7.75 11.82 2.18
CA GLU A 45 -8.51 11.98 0.95
C GLU A 45 -8.95 10.61 0.44
N HIS A 46 -10.24 10.47 0.11
CA HIS A 46 -10.74 9.22 -0.46
C HIS A 46 -10.28 9.09 -1.90
N VAL A 47 -9.52 8.04 -2.19
CA VAL A 47 -9.14 7.65 -3.55
C VAL A 47 -9.18 6.12 -3.60
N ARG A 48 -9.70 5.57 -4.69
CA ARG A 48 -9.94 4.13 -4.79
C ARG A 48 -8.67 3.29 -4.56
N ASN A 49 -7.60 3.64 -5.27
CA ASN A 49 -6.30 2.97 -5.15
C ASN A 49 -5.23 3.81 -5.84
N ILE A 50 -3.99 3.31 -5.91
CA ILE A 50 -2.90 4.11 -6.47
C ILE A 50 -3.02 4.33 -7.97
N LEU A 51 -3.80 3.49 -8.69
CA LEU A 51 -4.02 3.68 -10.13
C LEU A 51 -4.81 4.96 -10.42
N GLU A 52 -5.58 5.45 -9.45
CA GLU A 52 -6.35 6.69 -9.56
C GLU A 52 -5.76 7.83 -8.72
N MET A 53 -4.63 7.59 -8.06
CA MET A 53 -4.03 8.55 -7.14
C MET A 53 -3.26 9.62 -7.88
N SER A 54 -3.44 10.88 -7.48
CA SER A 54 -2.64 11.98 -8.02
C SER A 54 -1.20 11.88 -7.52
N ALA A 55 -0.26 12.49 -8.27
CA ALA A 55 1.13 12.56 -7.84
C ALA A 55 1.26 13.27 -6.48
N GLU A 56 0.46 14.31 -6.24
CA GLU A 56 0.47 15.03 -4.96
C GLU A 56 0.06 14.13 -3.80
N THR A 57 -1.02 13.39 -3.94
CA THR A 57 -1.47 12.46 -2.90
C THR A 57 -0.45 11.34 -2.70
N ALA A 58 0.13 10.83 -3.79
CA ALA A 58 1.18 9.82 -3.70
C ALA A 58 2.39 10.32 -2.92
N GLU A 59 2.87 11.52 -3.21
CA GLU A 59 3.96 12.13 -2.46
C GLU A 59 3.62 12.26 -0.98
N THR A 60 2.41 12.68 -0.68
CA THR A 60 1.93 12.85 0.69
C THR A 60 1.97 11.53 1.45
N VAL A 61 1.40 10.48 0.89
CA VAL A 61 1.32 9.16 1.54
C VAL A 61 2.71 8.52 1.65
N PHE A 62 3.41 8.41 0.52
CA PHE A 62 4.66 7.65 0.48
C PHE A 62 5.81 8.36 1.21
N SER A 63 5.76 9.67 1.37
CA SER A 63 6.76 10.38 2.19
C SER A 63 6.70 9.99 3.66
N ARG A 64 5.53 9.53 4.15
CA ARG A 64 5.35 9.10 5.55
C ARG A 64 5.70 7.63 5.76
N VAL A 65 5.64 6.81 4.71
CA VAL A 65 5.80 5.36 4.82
C VAL A 65 7.11 4.95 5.48
N PRO A 66 8.28 5.48 5.10
CA PRO A 66 9.53 5.03 5.73
C PRO A 66 9.58 5.28 7.23
N LYS A 67 9.16 6.46 7.68
CA LYS A 67 9.24 6.76 9.13
C LYS A 67 8.24 5.93 9.93
N ILE A 68 7.04 5.68 9.39
CA ILE A 68 6.06 4.84 10.06
C ILE A 68 6.56 3.39 10.11
N ALA A 69 7.11 2.89 9.00
CA ALA A 69 7.67 1.55 8.93
C ALA A 69 8.80 1.36 9.94
N ARG A 70 9.70 2.35 10.06
CA ARG A 70 10.78 2.29 11.05
C ARG A 70 10.25 2.26 12.47
N ALA A 71 9.22 3.05 12.76
CA ALA A 71 8.60 3.07 14.09
C ALA A 71 7.96 1.72 14.42
N VAL A 72 7.24 1.13 13.47
CA VAL A 72 6.64 -0.20 13.63
C VAL A 72 7.71 -1.25 13.85
N GLN A 73 8.76 -1.23 13.02
CA GLN A 73 9.87 -2.18 13.13
C GLN A 73 10.54 -2.09 14.50
N LYS A 74 10.83 -0.88 14.97
CA LYS A 74 11.49 -0.66 16.24
C LYS A 74 10.62 -1.14 17.41
N ALA A 75 9.33 -0.81 17.39
CA ALA A 75 8.41 -1.18 18.46
C ALA A 75 8.16 -2.69 18.53
N THR A 76 8.15 -3.37 17.40
CA THR A 76 7.87 -4.81 17.32
C THR A 76 9.13 -5.67 17.35
N LYS A 77 10.30 -5.07 17.14
CA LYS A 77 11.58 -5.77 16.99
C LYS A 77 11.61 -6.69 15.77
N ALA A 78 10.82 -6.37 14.75
CA ALA A 78 10.81 -7.11 13.50
C ALA A 78 12.18 -6.99 12.81
N ILE A 79 12.57 -8.03 12.09
CA ILE A 79 13.85 -8.06 11.38
C ILE A 79 13.73 -7.61 9.92
N GLY A 80 12.52 -7.43 9.45
CA GLY A 80 12.25 -6.93 8.10
C GLY A 80 10.84 -6.38 8.00
N MET A 81 10.50 -5.87 6.81
CA MET A 81 9.20 -5.27 6.56
C MET A 81 8.80 -5.58 5.11
N SER A 82 7.63 -6.20 4.95
CA SER A 82 7.02 -6.29 3.62
C SER A 82 6.06 -5.11 3.45
N VAL A 83 6.22 -4.37 2.37
CA VAL A 83 5.35 -3.26 2.04
C VAL A 83 4.50 -3.70 0.86
N LEU A 84 3.20 -3.82 1.06
CA LEU A 84 2.28 -4.38 0.09
C LEU A 84 1.19 -3.37 -0.26
N ASN A 85 0.79 -3.37 -1.52
CA ASN A 85 -0.31 -2.56 -1.99
C ASN A 85 -1.05 -3.32 -3.08
N ASN A 86 -2.35 -3.48 -2.91
CA ASN A 86 -3.19 -4.21 -3.84
C ASN A 86 -4.17 -3.24 -4.50
N ASN A 87 -4.24 -3.28 -5.82
CA ASN A 87 -5.07 -2.40 -6.61
C ASN A 87 -6.03 -3.21 -7.45
N GLU A 88 -7.33 -3.07 -7.19
CA GLU A 88 -8.45 -3.79 -7.75
C GLU A 88 -8.64 -5.17 -7.14
N GLU A 89 -9.86 -5.67 -7.24
CA GLU A 89 -10.28 -6.92 -6.61
C GLU A 89 -9.41 -8.12 -7.02
N VAL A 90 -9.06 -8.20 -8.30
CA VAL A 90 -8.24 -9.31 -8.83
C VAL A 90 -6.86 -9.35 -8.20
N ALA A 91 -6.36 -8.22 -7.73
CA ALA A 91 -5.07 -8.13 -7.05
C ALA A 91 -5.16 -8.24 -5.53
N GLY A 92 -6.38 -8.49 -5.00
CA GLY A 92 -6.58 -8.69 -3.56
C GLY A 92 -7.05 -7.48 -2.79
N GLN A 93 -7.43 -6.38 -3.47
CA GLN A 93 -7.99 -5.23 -2.79
C GLN A 93 -9.42 -5.55 -2.33
N THR A 94 -9.69 -5.37 -1.04
CA THR A 94 -11.01 -5.62 -0.47
C THR A 94 -11.68 -4.37 0.07
N VAL A 95 -10.91 -3.34 0.42
CA VAL A 95 -11.44 -2.03 0.80
C VAL A 95 -11.01 -1.04 -0.27
N PHE A 96 -11.99 -0.33 -0.85
CA PHE A 96 -11.74 0.55 -2.00
C PHE A 96 -11.47 2.00 -1.56
N HIS A 97 -10.49 2.11 -0.71
CA HIS A 97 -9.84 3.32 -0.26
C HIS A 97 -8.34 2.96 -0.20
N ALA A 98 -7.52 3.65 -0.96
CA ALA A 98 -6.11 3.31 -1.12
C ALA A 98 -5.42 3.12 0.23
N HIS A 99 -4.67 2.04 0.35
CA HIS A 99 -3.95 1.75 1.59
C HIS A 99 -2.69 0.95 1.31
N ILE A 100 -1.66 1.25 2.09
CA ILE A 100 -0.37 0.58 2.01
C ILE A 100 -0.25 -0.30 3.25
N HIS A 101 -0.02 -1.60 3.05
CA HIS A 101 0.22 -2.54 4.13
C HIS A 101 1.67 -2.51 4.54
N LEU A 102 1.92 -2.32 5.83
CA LEU A 102 3.24 -2.51 6.43
C LEU A 102 3.15 -3.79 7.26
N VAL A 103 3.81 -4.83 6.78
CA VAL A 103 3.75 -6.15 7.40
C VAL A 103 5.11 -6.49 7.99
N PRO A 104 5.29 -6.36 9.32
CA PRO A 104 6.56 -6.71 9.96
C PRO A 104 6.89 -8.18 9.74
N ARG A 105 8.16 -8.47 9.50
CA ARG A 105 8.62 -9.84 9.25
C ARG A 105 9.56 -10.27 10.36
N TYR A 106 9.34 -11.48 10.84
CA TYR A 106 10.02 -12.02 12.01
C TYR A 106 10.87 -13.23 11.70
N GLY A 107 10.69 -13.85 10.54
CA GLY A 107 11.42 -15.02 10.10
C GLY A 107 10.66 -15.73 8.99
N SER A 108 11.21 -16.83 8.52
CA SER A 108 10.59 -17.60 7.42
C SER A 108 9.31 -18.31 7.81
N ASP A 109 9.05 -18.42 9.12
CA ASP A 109 7.89 -19.12 9.69
C ASP A 109 6.87 -18.17 10.33
N ASP A 110 6.87 -16.91 9.93
CA ASP A 110 5.98 -15.89 10.50
C ASP A 110 4.54 -15.93 9.94
N GLY A 111 4.21 -16.92 9.14
CA GLY A 111 2.85 -17.09 8.60
C GLY A 111 2.61 -16.41 7.26
N ILE A 112 3.61 -15.71 6.72
CA ILE A 112 3.50 -15.07 5.43
C ILE A 112 4.05 -15.99 4.35
N HIS A 113 3.21 -16.28 3.37
CA HIS A 113 3.57 -17.13 2.24
C HIS A 113 3.37 -16.34 0.96
N MET A 114 4.48 -16.06 0.27
CA MET A 114 4.44 -15.39 -1.03
C MET A 114 5.04 -16.35 -2.04
N SER A 115 4.22 -16.79 -2.98
CA SER A 115 4.67 -17.66 -4.05
C SER A 115 4.04 -17.24 -5.36
N PHE A 116 4.79 -17.42 -6.43
CA PHE A 116 4.30 -17.16 -7.79
C PHE A 116 5.09 -18.07 -8.73
N ASP A 117 4.48 -18.36 -9.87
CA ASP A 117 5.16 -19.17 -10.88
C ASP A 117 6.11 -18.29 -11.67
N GLU A 118 7.37 -18.70 -11.73
CA GLU A 118 8.36 -18.00 -12.55
C GLU A 118 8.29 -18.53 -13.98
N HIS A 119 8.52 -17.63 -14.93
CA HIS A 119 8.47 -17.96 -16.35
C HIS A 119 9.83 -17.72 -17.00
N GLU A 120 10.16 -18.55 -17.99
CA GLU A 120 11.39 -18.36 -18.75
C GLU A 120 11.36 -17.01 -19.48
N PRO A 121 12.47 -16.26 -19.48
CA PRO A 121 12.49 -14.97 -20.14
C PRO A 121 12.51 -15.10 -21.65
N ASP A 122 11.73 -14.25 -22.32
CA ASP A 122 11.79 -14.00 -23.74
C ASP A 122 12.29 -12.56 -23.90
N PHE A 123 13.57 -12.39 -24.17
CA PHE A 123 14.18 -11.06 -24.16
C PHE A 123 13.64 -10.13 -25.27
N ALA A 124 13.28 -10.68 -26.41
CA ALA A 124 12.69 -9.88 -27.49
C ALA A 124 11.30 -9.39 -27.09
N ALA A 125 10.49 -10.25 -26.51
CA ALA A 125 9.17 -9.88 -26.02
C ALA A 125 9.25 -8.86 -24.89
N LEU A 126 10.23 -9.01 -23.98
CA LEU A 126 10.46 -8.05 -22.90
C LEU A 126 10.82 -6.67 -23.44
N ALA A 127 11.71 -6.59 -24.45
CA ALA A 127 12.10 -5.33 -25.06
C ALA A 127 10.91 -4.64 -25.71
N ASN A 128 10.09 -5.39 -26.44
CA ASN A 128 8.89 -4.85 -27.09
C ASN A 128 7.88 -4.35 -26.06
N LEU A 129 7.68 -5.11 -24.99
CA LEU A 129 6.76 -4.73 -23.92
C LEU A 129 7.25 -3.46 -23.20
N ALA A 130 8.54 -3.39 -22.92
CA ALA A 130 9.15 -2.22 -22.30
C ALA A 130 8.92 -0.97 -23.14
N ASP A 131 9.10 -1.07 -24.45
CA ASP A 131 8.87 0.05 -25.39
C ASP A 131 7.40 0.47 -25.37
N SER A 132 6.48 -0.49 -25.33
CA SER A 132 5.04 -0.20 -25.27
C SER A 132 4.69 0.54 -23.99
N ILE A 133 5.19 0.07 -22.86
CA ILE A 133 4.94 0.70 -21.55
C ILE A 133 5.52 2.12 -21.52
N ALA A 134 6.77 2.28 -21.98
CA ALA A 134 7.44 3.58 -22.00
C ALA A 134 6.68 4.57 -22.90
N THR A 135 6.17 4.13 -24.02
CA THR A 135 5.40 4.97 -24.95
C THR A 135 4.11 5.46 -24.31
N VAL A 136 3.36 4.57 -23.68
CA VAL A 136 2.12 4.92 -22.98
C VAL A 136 2.40 5.89 -21.85
N SER A 137 3.41 5.59 -21.02
CA SER A 137 3.80 6.42 -19.88
C SER A 137 4.21 7.83 -20.34
N TYR A 138 5.04 7.92 -21.38
CA TYR A 138 5.48 9.21 -21.93
C TYR A 138 4.30 10.02 -22.47
N THR A 139 3.42 9.39 -23.24
CA THR A 139 2.24 10.04 -23.82
C THR A 139 1.31 10.53 -22.70
N HIS A 140 1.10 9.72 -21.69
CA HIS A 140 0.26 10.08 -20.55
C HIS A 140 0.83 11.27 -19.79
N LEU A 141 2.14 11.27 -19.52
CA LEU A 141 2.80 12.38 -18.83
C LEU A 141 2.69 13.68 -19.62
N ARG A 142 2.76 13.61 -20.95
CA ARG A 142 2.64 14.80 -21.80
C ARG A 142 1.21 15.34 -21.87
N ALA A 143 0.21 14.49 -21.63
CA ALA A 143 -1.19 14.89 -21.63
C ALA A 143 -1.57 15.64 -20.35
N HIS A 144 -0.75 15.54 -19.33
CA HIS A 144 -0.93 16.21 -18.05
C HIS A 144 0.11 17.30 -17.87
#